data_0948456adc2cf497aac95adf19910c15
#
_entry.id   0948456adc2cf497aac95adf19910c15
#
_cell.length_a   1.000
_cell.length_b   1.000
_cell.length_c   1.000
_cell.angle_alpha   90.00
_cell.angle_beta   90.00
_cell.angle_gamma   90.00
#
_symmetry.space_group_name_H-M   'P 1'
#
loop_
_entity.id
_entity.type
_entity.pdbx_description
1 polymer ?
#
loop_
_entity_poly.entity_id
_entity_poly.type
_entity_poly.pdbx_seq_one_letter_code
_entity_poly.pdbx_strand_id
1 'polypeptide(L)'
;MPSASFASTEEDDITDHLVRAMREVKTDPESPGWADFYEVHEQRPQNFADKSGKRRPKMDIEFERNARGPRPRLGFEAKRLGGRHTSNGYLGEEGLAAFLEGYYPTSHGEAGMLGYIQANSVQFWSEKLSAELTDARERHRFVDWYVRPRIQPTARILHFDSQHMTQAGASLRMIHLLLSFH
;
A
#
# COMPACT_ATOMS: atom_id res chain seq x y z
N MET A 1 -13.63 -9.18 -21.62
CA MET A 1 -13.18 -10.08 -20.55
C MET A 1 -14.24 -10.09 -19.47
N PRO A 2 -14.75 -11.25 -19.01
CA PRO A 2 -15.63 -11.25 -17.85
C PRO A 2 -14.84 -10.68 -16.66
N SER A 3 -15.42 -9.72 -15.98
CA SER A 3 -14.90 -9.14 -14.75
C SER A 3 -14.75 -10.29 -13.74
N ALA A 4 -13.54 -10.72 -13.45
CA ALA A 4 -13.29 -11.66 -12.38
C ALA A 4 -13.76 -10.99 -11.07
N SER A 5 -14.69 -11.63 -10.37
CA SER A 5 -15.14 -11.13 -9.08
C SER A 5 -14.04 -11.40 -8.06
N PHE A 6 -13.34 -10.38 -7.61
CA PHE A 6 -12.34 -10.50 -6.55
C PHE A 6 -12.94 -10.50 -5.13
N ALA A 7 -14.27 -10.58 -5.01
CA ALA A 7 -14.97 -10.47 -3.72
C ALA A 7 -14.58 -11.55 -2.69
N SER A 8 -14.05 -12.68 -3.14
CA SER A 8 -13.58 -13.79 -2.27
C SER A 8 -12.17 -14.27 -2.58
N THR A 9 -11.44 -13.53 -3.41
CA THR A 9 -10.08 -13.86 -3.83
C THR A 9 -9.10 -13.57 -2.69
N GLU A 10 -8.08 -14.41 -2.54
CA GLU A 10 -7.03 -14.20 -1.55
C GLU A 10 -6.15 -12.99 -1.92
N GLU A 11 -5.52 -12.40 -0.91
CA GLU A 11 -4.71 -11.18 -1.04
C GLU A 11 -3.57 -11.32 -2.04
N ASP A 12 -2.85 -12.45 -1.95
CA ASP A 12 -1.72 -12.76 -2.84
C ASP A 12 -2.16 -12.87 -4.30
N ASP A 13 -3.33 -13.51 -4.56
CA ASP A 13 -3.85 -13.65 -5.93
C ASP A 13 -4.26 -12.29 -6.53
N ILE A 14 -4.82 -11.39 -5.71
CA ILE A 14 -5.16 -10.02 -6.16
C ILE A 14 -3.88 -9.26 -6.47
N THR A 15 -2.87 -9.39 -5.61
CA THR A 15 -1.57 -8.74 -5.77
C THR A 15 -0.87 -9.22 -7.05
N ASP A 16 -0.83 -10.53 -7.30
CA ASP A 16 -0.26 -11.09 -8.53
C ASP A 16 -0.97 -10.56 -9.79
N HIS A 17 -2.31 -10.53 -9.79
CA HIS A 17 -3.07 -9.95 -10.90
C HIS A 17 -2.74 -8.47 -11.13
N LEU A 18 -2.64 -7.69 -10.06
CA LEU A 18 -2.30 -6.27 -10.14
C LEU A 18 -0.90 -6.06 -10.70
N VAL A 19 0.08 -6.81 -10.20
CA VAL A 19 1.48 -6.73 -10.68
C VAL A 19 1.60 -7.13 -12.13
N ARG A 20 0.88 -8.18 -12.58
CA ARG A 20 0.85 -8.57 -14.00
C ARG A 20 0.29 -7.45 -14.86
N ALA A 21 -0.85 -6.87 -14.47
CA ALA A 21 -1.46 -5.75 -15.21
C ALA A 21 -0.50 -4.54 -15.29
N MET A 22 0.22 -4.21 -14.20
CA MET A 22 1.22 -3.15 -14.22
C MET A 22 2.38 -3.44 -15.18
N ARG A 23 2.82 -4.70 -15.26
CA ARG A 23 3.87 -5.12 -16.21
C ARG A 23 3.39 -5.09 -17.66
N GLU A 24 2.14 -5.47 -17.91
CA GLU A 24 1.51 -5.38 -19.23
C GLU A 24 1.43 -3.93 -19.71
N VAL A 25 1.02 -2.99 -18.83
CA VAL A 25 1.02 -1.56 -19.15
C VAL A 25 2.40 -1.08 -19.60
N LYS A 26 3.50 -1.55 -19.00
CA LYS A 26 4.85 -1.17 -19.42
C LYS A 26 5.22 -1.63 -20.84
N THR A 27 4.60 -2.68 -21.33
CA THR A 27 4.85 -3.21 -22.69
C THR A 27 3.93 -2.62 -23.76
N ASP A 28 2.93 -1.83 -23.33
CA ASP A 28 2.00 -1.16 -24.23
C ASP A 28 2.69 0.06 -24.88
N PRO A 29 2.75 0.17 -26.22
CA PRO A 29 3.31 1.33 -26.90
C PRO A 29 2.66 2.67 -26.55
N GLU A 30 1.40 2.66 -26.11
CA GLU A 30 0.65 3.85 -25.69
C GLU A 30 0.90 4.21 -24.21
N SER A 31 1.72 3.44 -23.50
CA SER A 31 2.05 3.71 -22.10
C SER A 31 2.78 5.02 -21.95
N PRO A 32 2.53 5.75 -20.84
CA PRO A 32 3.29 6.96 -20.54
C PRO A 32 4.79 6.65 -20.41
N GLY A 33 5.65 7.39 -21.08
CA GLY A 33 7.10 7.16 -21.08
C GLY A 33 7.76 7.17 -19.69
N TRP A 34 7.10 7.71 -18.66
CA TRP A 34 7.60 7.60 -17.30
C TRP A 34 7.54 6.17 -16.74
N ALA A 35 6.67 5.29 -17.29
CA ALA A 35 6.56 3.90 -16.83
C ALA A 35 7.86 3.11 -17.02
N ASP A 36 8.67 3.47 -18.03
CA ASP A 36 9.97 2.85 -18.31
C ASP A 36 11.01 3.10 -17.21
N PHE A 37 10.81 4.17 -16.42
CA PHE A 37 11.74 4.52 -15.33
C PHE A 37 11.50 3.72 -14.05
N TYR A 38 10.49 2.85 -14.00
CA TYR A 38 10.18 2.08 -12.81
C TYR A 38 10.11 0.59 -13.09
N GLU A 39 10.62 -0.19 -12.15
CA GLU A 39 10.44 -1.64 -12.10
C GLU A 39 9.48 -2.00 -11.00
N VAL A 40 8.62 -3.01 -11.25
CA VAL A 40 7.64 -3.52 -10.28
C VAL A 40 8.06 -4.91 -9.85
N HIS A 41 8.30 -5.05 -8.56
CA HIS A 41 8.66 -6.31 -7.91
C HIS A 41 7.54 -6.76 -6.99
N GLU A 42 7.30 -8.07 -6.97
CA GLU A 42 6.34 -8.73 -6.11
C GLU A 42 7.06 -9.52 -5.04
N GLN A 43 6.55 -9.49 -3.81
CA GLN A 43 7.04 -10.27 -2.66
C GLN A 43 8.57 -10.25 -2.49
N ARG A 44 9.19 -9.10 -2.74
CA ARG A 44 10.64 -8.96 -2.68
C ARG A 44 11.13 -8.96 -1.22
N PRO A 45 12.04 -9.89 -0.83
CA PRO A 45 12.61 -9.90 0.50
C PRO A 45 13.43 -8.64 0.78
N GLN A 46 13.14 -7.96 1.88
CA GLN A 46 13.84 -6.74 2.28
C GLN A 46 15.15 -7.05 3.00
N ASN A 47 16.18 -6.25 2.77
CA ASN A 47 17.46 -6.40 3.44
C ASN A 47 17.43 -5.69 4.80
N PHE A 48 17.60 -6.50 5.86
CA PHE A 48 17.81 -6.01 7.23
C PHE A 48 19.17 -6.51 7.73
N ALA A 49 19.83 -5.68 8.51
CA ALA A 49 21.16 -6.02 9.05
C ALA A 49 21.13 -7.27 9.94
N ASP A 50 20.03 -7.52 10.63
CA ASP A 50 19.84 -8.57 11.62
C ASP A 50 18.96 -9.75 11.17
N LYS A 51 18.37 -9.67 9.96
CA LYS A 51 17.49 -10.72 9.42
C LYS A 51 18.03 -11.28 8.11
N SER A 52 18.18 -12.62 8.06
CA SER A 52 18.71 -13.32 6.89
C SER A 52 17.78 -14.44 6.41
N GLY A 53 17.91 -14.81 5.14
CA GLY A 53 17.20 -15.94 4.55
C GLY A 53 15.67 -15.72 4.55
N LYS A 54 14.92 -16.75 4.95
CA LYS A 54 13.45 -16.76 4.96
C LYS A 54 12.81 -15.84 6.02
N ARG A 55 13.60 -15.31 6.96
CA ARG A 55 13.10 -14.43 8.03
C ARG A 55 13.03 -12.96 7.62
N ARG A 56 13.50 -12.63 6.41
CA ARG A 56 13.40 -11.26 5.90
C ARG A 56 11.94 -10.93 5.58
N PRO A 57 11.43 -9.76 6.05
CA PRO A 57 10.10 -9.31 5.66
C PRO A 57 10.05 -9.12 4.15
N LYS A 58 8.90 -9.39 3.56
CA LYS A 58 8.65 -9.19 2.15
C LYS A 58 7.64 -8.07 2.01
N MET A 59 7.86 -7.19 1.05
CA MET A 59 6.86 -6.24 0.59
C MET A 59 6.00 -6.89 -0.47
N ASP A 60 4.70 -6.69 -0.42
CA ASP A 60 3.79 -7.25 -1.41
C ASP A 60 4.06 -6.68 -2.79
N ILE A 61 4.21 -5.35 -2.89
CA ILE A 61 4.63 -4.67 -4.12
C ILE A 61 5.75 -3.69 -3.81
N GLU A 62 6.79 -3.66 -4.63
CA GLU A 62 7.86 -2.67 -4.56
C GLU A 62 8.08 -2.04 -5.93
N PHE A 63 8.04 -0.72 -5.99
CA PHE A 63 8.48 0.05 -7.13
C PHE A 63 9.93 0.47 -6.93
N GLU A 64 10.78 0.13 -7.88
CA GLU A 64 12.19 0.54 -7.90
C GLU A 64 12.42 1.45 -9.09
N ARG A 65 12.95 2.66 -8.85
CA ARG A 65 13.33 3.55 -9.95
C ARG A 65 14.58 3.06 -10.63
N ASN A 66 14.52 2.86 -11.93
CA ASN A 66 15.66 2.48 -12.75
C ASN A 66 16.56 3.71 -13.02
N ALA A 67 17.50 3.97 -12.11
CA ALA A 67 18.43 5.09 -12.17
C ALA A 67 19.86 4.62 -11.90
N ARG A 68 20.85 5.39 -12.34
CA ARG A 68 22.24 5.16 -11.96
C ARG A 68 22.45 5.58 -10.50
N GLY A 69 23.16 4.77 -9.71
CA GLY A 69 23.41 5.03 -8.29
C GLY A 69 22.38 4.38 -7.36
N PRO A 70 22.21 4.91 -6.13
CA PRO A 70 21.20 4.43 -5.20
C PRO A 70 19.81 4.52 -5.83
N ARG A 71 19.12 3.39 -5.90
CA ARG A 71 17.79 3.32 -6.54
C ARG A 71 16.71 3.58 -5.49
N PRO A 72 15.96 4.68 -5.59
CA PRO A 72 14.81 4.91 -4.73
C PRO A 72 13.80 3.79 -4.89
N ARG A 73 13.26 3.35 -3.77
CA ARG A 73 12.26 2.29 -3.71
C ARG A 73 11.05 2.77 -2.93
N LEU A 74 9.88 2.36 -3.36
CA LEU A 74 8.62 2.59 -2.65
C LEU A 74 7.92 1.25 -2.49
N GLY A 75 7.83 0.77 -1.26
CA GLY A 75 7.19 -0.48 -0.92
C GLY A 75 5.75 -0.28 -0.47
N PHE A 76 4.89 -1.19 -0.88
CA PHE A 76 3.49 -1.26 -0.49
C PHE A 76 3.19 -2.59 0.18
N GLU A 77 2.47 -2.51 1.30
CA GLU A 77 1.81 -3.65 1.94
C GLU A 77 0.34 -3.66 1.55
N ALA A 78 -0.18 -4.81 1.18
CA ALA A 78 -1.56 -4.98 0.77
C ALA A 78 -2.41 -5.59 1.90
N LYS A 79 -3.66 -5.15 2.02
CA LYS A 79 -4.62 -5.76 2.94
C LYS A 79 -6.01 -5.77 2.33
N ARG A 80 -6.72 -6.88 2.53
CA ARG A 80 -8.14 -7.00 2.18
C ARG A 80 -9.00 -6.17 3.14
N LEU A 81 -10.03 -5.55 2.58
CA LEU A 81 -11.03 -4.77 3.32
C LEU A 81 -12.43 -5.26 2.95
N GLY A 82 -13.18 -5.74 3.94
CA GLY A 82 -14.53 -6.27 3.75
C GLY A 82 -14.72 -7.67 4.33
N GLY A 83 -15.95 -8.08 4.54
CA GLY A 83 -16.27 -9.35 5.19
C GLY A 83 -15.63 -9.43 6.59
N ARG A 84 -14.77 -10.43 6.80
CA ARG A 84 -14.01 -10.60 8.05
C ARG A 84 -12.76 -9.70 8.16
N HIS A 85 -12.37 -9.04 7.07
CA HIS A 85 -11.18 -8.20 7.00
C HIS A 85 -11.54 -6.77 7.39
N THR A 86 -10.96 -6.28 8.48
CA THR A 86 -11.32 -5.03 9.12
C THR A 86 -10.22 -3.98 8.96
N SER A 87 -10.52 -2.75 9.35
CA SER A 87 -9.53 -1.69 9.47
C SER A 87 -8.34 -2.06 10.38
N ASN A 88 -8.57 -2.93 11.38
CA ASN A 88 -7.49 -3.39 12.26
C ASN A 88 -6.43 -4.23 11.53
N GLY A 89 -6.78 -5.02 10.52
CA GLY A 89 -5.80 -5.69 9.66
C GLY A 89 -4.98 -4.69 8.85
N TYR A 90 -5.63 -3.64 8.34
CA TYR A 90 -4.99 -2.60 7.53
C TYR A 90 -4.13 -1.64 8.35
N LEU A 91 -4.60 -1.19 9.52
CA LEU A 91 -3.90 -0.23 10.39
C LEU A 91 -3.06 -0.89 11.51
N GLY A 92 -3.26 -2.18 11.76
CA GLY A 92 -2.63 -2.93 12.85
C GLY A 92 -1.25 -3.49 12.53
N GLU A 93 -0.86 -4.51 13.32
CA GLU A 93 0.50 -5.10 13.34
C GLU A 93 0.96 -5.68 12.01
N GLU A 94 0.04 -6.17 11.19
CA GLU A 94 0.33 -6.72 9.85
C GLU A 94 0.17 -5.70 8.72
N GLY A 95 -0.09 -4.44 9.04
CA GLY A 95 -0.29 -3.35 8.10
C GLY A 95 0.51 -2.11 8.46
N LEU A 96 -0.17 -0.96 8.63
CA LEU A 96 0.46 0.33 8.94
C LEU A 96 1.40 0.27 10.14
N ALA A 97 1.01 -0.39 11.23
CA ALA A 97 1.83 -0.44 12.43
C ALA A 97 3.19 -1.11 12.19
N ALA A 98 3.30 -2.09 11.27
CA ALA A 98 4.57 -2.70 10.91
C ALA A 98 5.59 -1.70 10.35
N PHE A 99 5.15 -0.70 9.61
CA PHE A 99 6.01 0.40 9.16
C PHE A 99 6.39 1.34 10.30
N LEU A 100 5.45 1.66 11.18
CA LEU A 100 5.68 2.58 12.30
C LEU A 100 6.65 2.01 13.34
N GLU A 101 6.66 0.69 13.50
CA GLU A 101 7.55 -0.05 14.40
C GLU A 101 8.90 -0.40 13.75
N GLY A 102 9.07 -0.11 12.45
CA GLY A 102 10.30 -0.39 11.71
C GLY A 102 10.47 -1.86 11.32
N TYR A 103 9.37 -2.63 11.29
CA TYR A 103 9.40 -4.00 10.77
C TYR A 103 9.67 -4.02 9.26
N TYR A 104 9.09 -3.07 8.53
CA TYR A 104 9.41 -2.83 7.12
C TYR A 104 10.37 -1.65 6.97
N PRO A 105 11.39 -1.75 6.10
CA PRO A 105 12.25 -0.63 5.80
C PRO A 105 11.47 0.39 4.97
N THR A 106 11.63 1.64 5.31
CA THR A 106 11.10 2.75 4.52
C THR A 106 12.23 3.44 3.76
N SER A 107 12.02 3.70 2.49
CA SER A 107 12.99 4.46 1.68
C SER A 107 12.57 5.92 1.66
N HIS A 108 13.50 6.79 2.06
CA HIS A 108 13.28 8.25 2.05
C HIS A 108 12.09 8.73 2.89
N GLY A 109 11.67 7.97 3.92
CA GLY A 109 10.53 8.33 4.77
C GLY A 109 9.18 8.19 4.09
N GLU A 110 9.08 7.33 3.07
CA GLU A 110 7.86 7.03 2.36
C GLU A 110 7.59 5.52 2.32
N ALA A 111 6.32 5.16 2.41
CA ALA A 111 5.81 3.80 2.22
C ALA A 111 4.35 3.84 1.76
N GLY A 112 3.79 2.69 1.38
CA GLY A 112 2.43 2.61 0.90
C GLY A 112 1.61 1.48 1.51
N MET A 113 0.31 1.68 1.53
CA MET A 113 -0.70 0.68 1.87
C MET A 113 -1.69 0.52 0.73
N LEU A 114 -1.95 -0.71 0.32
CA LEU A 114 -3.00 -1.07 -0.62
C LEU A 114 -4.20 -1.66 0.13
N GLY A 115 -5.39 -1.11 -0.08
CA GLY A 115 -6.63 -1.64 0.44
C GLY A 115 -7.46 -2.30 -0.66
N TYR A 116 -7.55 -3.63 -0.67
CA TYR A 116 -8.37 -4.39 -1.61
C TYR A 116 -9.80 -4.50 -1.08
N ILE A 117 -10.69 -3.67 -1.59
CA ILE A 117 -12.07 -3.59 -1.11
C ILE A 117 -12.89 -4.73 -1.73
N GLN A 118 -13.27 -5.70 -0.90
CA GLN A 118 -14.09 -6.85 -1.24
C GLN A 118 -15.55 -6.70 -0.83
N ALA A 119 -15.85 -5.79 0.08
CA ALA A 119 -17.22 -5.45 0.49
C ALA A 119 -17.29 -3.99 0.96
N ASN A 120 -18.46 -3.37 0.82
CA ASN A 120 -18.71 -1.96 1.03
C ASN A 120 -18.06 -1.08 -0.07
N SER A 121 -18.27 0.22 0.00
CA SER A 121 -17.74 1.16 -1.00
C SER A 121 -16.36 1.70 -0.61
N VAL A 122 -15.67 2.26 -1.60
CA VAL A 122 -14.45 3.05 -1.39
C VAL A 122 -14.71 4.19 -0.39
N GLN A 123 -15.88 4.84 -0.50
CA GLN A 123 -16.28 5.90 0.40
C GLN A 123 -16.37 5.41 1.86
N PHE A 124 -17.09 4.30 2.11
CA PHE A 124 -17.22 3.71 3.43
C PHE A 124 -15.83 3.45 4.08
N TRP A 125 -14.92 2.83 3.33
CA TRP A 125 -13.60 2.51 3.86
C TRP A 125 -12.72 3.74 4.06
N SER A 126 -12.81 4.72 3.16
CA SER A 126 -12.09 5.99 3.31
C SER A 126 -12.53 6.75 4.57
N GLU A 127 -13.84 6.87 4.79
CA GLU A 127 -14.39 7.52 5.99
C GLU A 127 -13.99 6.76 7.27
N LYS A 128 -14.10 5.43 7.25
CA LYS A 128 -13.76 4.58 8.40
C LYS A 128 -12.27 4.66 8.77
N LEU A 129 -11.38 4.52 7.79
CA LEU A 129 -9.93 4.60 8.03
C LEU A 129 -9.53 6.00 8.47
N SER A 130 -10.12 7.04 7.87
CA SER A 130 -9.85 8.43 8.25
C SER A 130 -10.29 8.73 9.68
N ALA A 131 -11.46 8.26 10.08
CA ALA A 131 -11.95 8.41 11.45
C ALA A 131 -11.02 7.68 12.43
N GLU A 132 -10.66 6.42 12.16
CA GLU A 132 -9.81 5.63 13.04
C GLU A 132 -8.40 6.23 13.19
N LEU A 133 -7.80 6.75 12.11
CA LEU A 133 -6.51 7.44 12.17
C LEU A 133 -6.60 8.72 13.00
N THR A 134 -7.72 9.45 12.91
CA THR A 134 -7.92 10.70 13.64
C THR A 134 -8.25 10.46 15.11
N ASP A 135 -9.13 9.50 15.40
CA ASP A 135 -9.62 9.23 16.76
C ASP A 135 -8.58 8.51 17.61
N ALA A 136 -7.77 7.63 16.99
CA ALA A 136 -6.70 6.88 17.65
C ALA A 136 -5.31 7.41 17.27
N ARG A 137 -5.13 8.73 17.24
CA ARG A 137 -3.89 9.40 16.81
C ARG A 137 -2.64 8.87 17.49
N GLU A 138 -2.67 8.69 18.79
CA GLU A 138 -1.51 8.19 19.56
C GLU A 138 -1.14 6.77 19.14
N ARG A 139 -2.13 5.90 19.00
CA ARG A 139 -1.93 4.51 18.59
C ARG A 139 -1.29 4.41 17.21
N HIS A 140 -1.78 5.20 16.26
CA HIS A 140 -1.28 5.20 14.88
C HIS A 140 -0.17 6.22 14.65
N ARG A 141 0.32 6.88 15.71
CA ARG A 141 1.35 7.94 15.64
C ARG A 141 1.05 8.94 14.53
N PHE A 142 -0.25 9.20 14.32
CA PHE A 142 -0.75 10.06 13.26
C PHE A 142 -0.48 11.52 13.59
N VAL A 143 0.18 12.23 12.68
CA VAL A 143 0.51 13.65 12.82
C VAL A 143 -0.54 14.50 12.12
N ASP A 144 -0.69 14.33 10.80
CA ASP A 144 -1.63 15.09 9.98
C ASP A 144 -1.88 14.39 8.63
N TRP A 145 -2.73 15.01 7.81
CA TRP A 145 -2.96 14.64 6.41
C TRP A 145 -1.95 15.36 5.53
N TYR A 146 -1.21 14.60 4.72
CA TYR A 146 -0.42 15.17 3.65
C TYR A 146 -1.30 15.45 2.42
N VAL A 147 -2.15 14.47 2.06
CA VAL A 147 -3.22 14.62 1.08
C VAL A 147 -4.50 14.07 1.69
N ARG A 148 -5.51 14.92 1.92
CA ARG A 148 -6.79 14.50 2.49
C ARG A 148 -7.57 13.64 1.49
N PRO A 149 -8.30 12.62 1.96
CA PRO A 149 -9.16 11.83 1.10
C PRO A 149 -10.18 12.73 0.39
N ARG A 150 -10.22 12.64 -0.94
CA ARG A 150 -11.26 13.31 -1.75
C ARG A 150 -12.14 12.24 -2.36
N ILE A 151 -13.31 12.06 -1.76
CA ILE A 151 -14.24 11.00 -2.15
C ILE A 151 -15.02 11.46 -3.39
N GLN A 152 -14.97 10.64 -4.43
CA GLN A 152 -15.86 10.72 -5.58
C GLN A 152 -16.85 9.56 -5.50
N PRO A 153 -18.17 9.77 -5.54
CA PRO A 153 -19.16 8.72 -5.31
C PRO A 153 -19.07 7.52 -6.25
N THR A 154 -18.48 7.71 -7.42
CA THR A 154 -18.30 6.67 -8.45
C THR A 154 -16.86 6.13 -8.52
N ALA A 155 -15.98 6.56 -7.62
CA ALA A 155 -14.58 6.16 -7.67
C ALA A 155 -14.42 4.68 -7.31
N ARG A 156 -13.70 3.95 -8.16
CA ARG A 156 -13.19 2.60 -7.86
C ARG A 156 -11.80 2.63 -7.23
N ILE A 157 -11.14 3.76 -7.33
CA ILE A 157 -9.79 3.99 -6.78
C ILE A 157 -9.83 5.29 -5.99
N LEU A 158 -9.32 5.25 -4.79
CA LEU A 158 -9.14 6.43 -3.96
C LEU A 158 -7.70 6.46 -3.44
N HIS A 159 -7.10 7.63 -3.52
CA HIS A 159 -5.76 7.92 -3.02
C HIS A 159 -5.83 9.00 -1.94
N PHE A 160 -5.10 8.79 -0.86
CA PHE A 160 -4.83 9.79 0.16
C PHE A 160 -3.50 9.52 0.85
N ASP A 161 -2.91 10.53 1.48
CA ASP A 161 -1.64 10.39 2.17
C ASP A 161 -1.76 10.89 3.60
N SER A 162 -1.19 10.14 4.53
CA SER A 162 -1.09 10.47 5.94
C SER A 162 0.35 10.61 6.41
N GLN A 163 0.57 11.46 7.41
CA GLN A 163 1.85 11.71 8.02
C GLN A 163 1.90 11.07 9.39
N HIS A 164 2.94 10.33 9.66
CA HIS A 164 3.15 9.61 10.92
C HIS A 164 4.55 9.85 11.48
N MET A 165 4.72 9.50 12.77
CA MET A 165 6.03 9.37 13.40
C MET A 165 6.34 7.89 13.61
N THR A 166 7.48 7.41 13.18
CA THR A 166 7.93 6.04 13.48
C THR A 166 8.32 5.91 14.96
N GLN A 167 8.50 4.68 15.43
CA GLN A 167 9.00 4.42 16.77
C GLN A 167 10.40 5.02 17.01
N ALA A 168 11.21 5.11 15.97
CA ALA A 168 12.53 5.74 16.01
C ALA A 168 12.47 7.28 15.97
N GLY A 169 11.28 7.89 15.95
CA GLY A 169 11.10 9.33 15.87
C GLY A 169 11.33 9.95 14.48
N ALA A 170 11.40 9.13 13.44
CA ALA A 170 11.49 9.62 12.08
C ALA A 170 10.10 9.91 11.49
N SER A 171 10.03 10.93 10.64
CA SER A 171 8.81 11.23 9.89
C SER A 171 8.58 10.21 8.78
N LEU A 172 7.33 9.74 8.64
CA LEU A 172 6.91 8.79 7.63
C LEU A 172 5.64 9.30 6.93
N ARG A 173 5.74 9.48 5.61
CA ARG A 173 4.59 9.66 4.74
C ARG A 173 4.07 8.31 4.29
N MET A 174 2.80 8.05 4.60
CA MET A 174 2.12 6.83 4.16
C MET A 174 1.15 7.16 3.02
N ILE A 175 1.37 6.53 1.88
CA ILE A 175 0.52 6.63 0.69
C ILE A 175 -0.54 5.52 0.77
N HIS A 176 -1.81 5.89 0.75
CA HIS A 176 -2.92 4.94 0.79
C HIS A 176 -3.61 4.87 -0.56
N LEU A 177 -3.75 3.67 -1.10
CA LEU A 177 -4.52 3.38 -2.31
C LEU A 177 -5.62 2.37 -1.98
N LEU A 178 -6.87 2.78 -2.08
CA LEU A 178 -8.03 1.92 -1.94
C LEU A 178 -8.55 1.53 -3.31
N LEU A 179 -8.62 0.23 -3.58
CA LEU A 179 -9.00 -0.34 -4.86
C LEU A 179 -10.28 -1.18 -4.70
N SER A 180 -11.36 -0.81 -5.41
CA SER A 180 -12.61 -1.56 -5.42
C SER A 180 -12.74 -2.39 -6.69
N PHE A 181 -13.09 -3.66 -6.53
CA PHE A 181 -13.20 -4.64 -7.61
C PHE A 181 -14.66 -5.09 -7.88
N HIS A 182 -15.65 -4.36 -7.33
CA HIS A 182 -17.08 -4.64 -7.53
C HIS A 182 -17.87 -3.43 -7.99
#